data_50ec9efcc6f0414749cdaa2d241ee096
#
_entry.id   50ec9efcc6f0414749cdaa2d241ee096
#
_cell.length_a   1.000
_cell.length_b   1.000
_cell.length_c   1.000
_cell.angle_alpha   90.00
_cell.angle_beta   90.00
_cell.angle_gamma   90.00
#
_symmetry.space_group_name_H-M   'P 1'
#
loop_
_entity.id
_entity.type
_entity.pdbx_description
1 polymer ?
#
loop_
_entity_poly.entity_id
_entity_poly.type
_entity_poly.pdbx_seq_one_letter_code
_entity_poly.pdbx_strand_id
1 'polypeptide(L)'
;KKQKNMKIELKEIKISEVANGYFNDNEEGVVGFGGKLNIRPKYQREFVYKDKQRDAVIETVKKQFPLNVMYWVKNADDTYEVLDGQQRTISICEYVSGSFSLNAMYFKNLTDVEQNQILDYKLMVYFCEGNDKEKLDWFKTINIAGEKLTAQELRNAIYTGTWLSDAKRYFSKNSCAAY
;
A
#
# COMPACT_ATOMS: atom_id res chain seq x y z
N LYS A 1 33.25 6.32 8.17
CA LYS A 1 31.88 5.95 8.59
C LYS A 1 31.30 5.08 7.47
N LYS A 2 31.07 3.77 7.73
CA LYS A 2 30.39 2.88 6.78
C LYS A 2 28.99 3.45 6.55
N GLN A 3 28.69 3.85 5.34
CA GLN A 3 27.34 4.20 4.90
C GLN A 3 26.51 2.93 5.06
N LYS A 4 25.55 2.95 5.97
CA LYS A 4 24.63 1.83 6.17
C LYS A 4 23.66 1.90 5.00
N ASN A 5 23.85 1.06 4.01
CA ASN A 5 22.97 0.99 2.84
C ASN A 5 21.56 0.62 3.29
N MET A 6 20.55 1.16 2.60
CA MET A 6 19.16 0.81 2.77
C MET A 6 18.97 -0.72 2.69
N LYS A 7 18.21 -1.27 3.62
CA LYS A 7 17.85 -2.70 3.61
C LYS A 7 16.50 -2.85 2.91
N ILE A 8 16.48 -3.74 1.91
CA ILE A 8 15.26 -4.13 1.19
C ILE A 8 15.09 -5.63 1.34
N GLU A 9 13.91 -6.07 1.76
CA GLU A 9 13.59 -7.48 1.98
C GLU A 9 12.23 -7.80 1.39
N LEU A 10 12.16 -8.83 0.52
CA LEU A 10 10.91 -9.33 -0.01
C LEU A 10 10.27 -10.32 0.98
N LYS A 11 9.01 -10.08 1.32
CA LYS A 11 8.22 -10.95 2.19
C LYS A 11 6.90 -11.32 1.56
N GLU A 12 6.41 -12.49 1.89
CA GLU A 12 5.05 -12.94 1.61
C GLU A 12 4.17 -12.63 2.82
N ILE A 13 3.11 -11.87 2.63
CA ILE A 13 2.17 -11.49 3.68
C ILE A 13 0.78 -11.98 3.27
N LYS A 14 0.13 -12.77 4.12
CA LYS A 14 -1.23 -13.25 3.85
C LYS A 14 -2.24 -12.13 3.92
N ILE A 15 -3.29 -12.22 3.11
CA ILE A 15 -4.41 -11.27 3.19
C ILE A 15 -5.01 -11.26 4.60
N SER A 16 -5.12 -12.42 5.27
CA SER A 16 -5.60 -12.51 6.65
C SER A 16 -4.79 -11.66 7.62
N GLU A 17 -3.46 -11.55 7.41
CA GLU A 17 -2.60 -10.73 8.27
C GLU A 17 -2.82 -9.23 8.01
N VAL A 18 -2.93 -8.84 6.75
CA VAL A 18 -3.14 -7.42 6.36
C VAL A 18 -4.53 -6.94 6.76
N ALA A 19 -5.56 -7.78 6.57
CA ALA A 19 -6.95 -7.46 6.92
C ALA A 19 -7.21 -7.49 8.44
N ASN A 20 -6.30 -8.09 9.22
CA ASN A 20 -6.44 -8.08 10.68
C ASN A 20 -6.35 -6.66 11.21
N GLY A 21 -7.37 -6.26 11.99
CA GLY A 21 -7.45 -4.90 12.53
C GLY A 21 -7.64 -3.82 11.46
N TYR A 22 -8.13 -4.20 10.28
CA TYR A 22 -8.43 -3.23 9.23
C TYR A 22 -9.49 -2.24 9.69
N PHE A 23 -9.19 -0.98 9.53
CA PHE A 23 -10.08 0.14 9.84
C PHE A 23 -9.91 1.23 8.78
N ASN A 24 -11.02 1.68 8.23
CA ASN A 24 -11.05 2.76 7.25
C ASN A 24 -11.97 3.87 7.75
N ASP A 25 -11.37 5.01 8.00
CA ASP A 25 -12.07 6.22 8.40
C ASP A 25 -11.57 7.39 7.54
N ASN A 26 -12.49 8.19 7.05
CA ASN A 26 -12.15 9.31 6.17
C ASN A 26 -11.33 10.40 6.87
N GLU A 27 -11.49 10.55 8.18
CA GLU A 27 -10.80 11.56 8.98
C GLU A 27 -9.52 10.99 9.62
N GLU A 28 -9.58 9.76 10.15
CA GLU A 28 -8.48 9.12 10.89
C GLU A 28 -7.51 8.32 10.00
N GLY A 29 -7.89 8.08 8.74
CA GLY A 29 -7.07 7.34 7.77
C GLY A 29 -7.42 5.86 7.70
N VAL A 30 -6.55 5.07 7.05
CA VAL A 30 -6.74 3.64 6.82
C VAL A 30 -5.58 2.87 7.39
N VAL A 31 -5.88 1.92 8.26
CA VAL A 31 -4.89 1.06 8.91
C VAL A 31 -5.22 -0.41 8.74
N GLY A 32 -4.22 -1.27 8.86
CA GLY A 32 -4.35 -2.71 8.84
C GLY A 32 -3.15 -3.38 9.49
N PHE A 33 -2.97 -4.68 9.27
CA PHE A 33 -1.86 -5.45 9.81
C PHE A 33 -1.71 -5.31 11.33
N GLY A 34 -2.83 -5.54 12.03
CA GLY A 34 -2.90 -5.40 13.48
C GLY A 34 -2.70 -3.96 13.96
N GLY A 35 -3.06 -2.97 13.15
CA GLY A 35 -2.88 -1.54 13.43
C GLY A 35 -1.46 -1.02 13.18
N LYS A 36 -0.53 -1.89 12.74
CA LYS A 36 0.88 -1.51 12.49
C LYS A 36 1.12 -0.94 11.09
N LEU A 37 0.22 -1.16 10.16
CA LEU A 37 0.34 -0.68 8.78
C LEU A 37 -0.55 0.54 8.58
N ASN A 38 0.06 1.66 8.29
CA ASN A 38 -0.62 2.85 7.78
C ASN A 38 -0.78 2.69 6.27
N ILE A 39 -2.00 2.37 5.83
CA ILE A 39 -2.30 2.16 4.42
C ILE A 39 -2.54 3.50 3.74
N ARG A 40 -3.31 4.38 4.38
CA ARG A 40 -3.56 5.75 3.94
C ARG A 40 -3.60 6.67 5.15
N PRO A 41 -2.71 7.66 5.24
CA PRO A 41 -2.72 8.61 6.35
C PRO A 41 -3.94 9.53 6.30
N LYS A 42 -4.34 10.02 7.47
CA LYS A 42 -5.54 10.87 7.66
C LYS A 42 -5.56 12.18 6.85
N TYR A 43 -4.40 12.67 6.45
CA TYR A 43 -4.31 13.93 5.67
C TYR A 43 -4.43 13.73 4.16
N GLN A 44 -4.52 12.49 3.72
CA GLN A 44 -4.56 12.15 2.32
C GLN A 44 -6.02 12.08 1.85
N ARG A 45 -6.33 12.84 0.79
CA ARG A 45 -7.63 12.71 0.13
C ARG A 45 -7.77 11.29 -0.40
N GLU A 46 -8.95 10.73 -0.21
CA GLU A 46 -9.31 9.43 -0.74
C GLU A 46 -9.23 9.46 -2.27
N PHE A 47 -8.29 8.70 -2.82
CA PHE A 47 -8.32 8.31 -4.22
C PHE A 47 -8.92 6.90 -4.27
N VAL A 48 -10.14 6.81 -4.70
CA VAL A 48 -10.84 5.52 -4.76
C VAL A 48 -10.71 4.94 -6.15
N TYR A 49 -10.31 3.67 -6.25
CA TYR A 49 -10.44 2.92 -7.49
C TYR A 49 -11.89 2.97 -7.97
N LYS A 50 -12.08 3.16 -9.28
CA LYS A 50 -13.37 2.90 -9.92
C LYS A 50 -13.72 1.43 -9.69
N ASP A 51 -15.00 1.12 -9.61
CA ASP A 51 -15.50 -0.24 -9.33
C ASP A 51 -14.82 -1.31 -10.19
N LYS A 52 -14.63 -1.04 -11.47
CA LYS A 52 -13.94 -1.96 -12.40
C LYS A 52 -12.50 -2.29 -11.97
N GLN A 53 -11.75 -1.32 -11.47
CA GLN A 53 -10.36 -1.53 -11.02
C GLN A 53 -10.33 -2.29 -9.70
N ARG A 54 -11.22 -1.94 -8.77
CA ARG A 54 -11.41 -2.61 -7.49
C ARG A 54 -11.79 -4.08 -7.70
N ASP A 55 -12.76 -4.34 -8.55
CA ASP A 55 -13.27 -5.67 -8.84
C ASP A 55 -12.19 -6.53 -9.51
N ALA A 56 -11.39 -5.96 -10.42
CA ALA A 56 -10.28 -6.66 -11.07
C ALA A 56 -9.22 -7.17 -10.07
N VAL A 57 -8.96 -6.42 -8.99
CA VAL A 57 -8.06 -6.85 -7.92
C VAL A 57 -8.61 -8.10 -7.23
N ILE A 58 -9.89 -8.11 -6.88
CA ILE A 58 -10.51 -9.24 -6.19
C ILE A 58 -10.60 -10.46 -7.11
N GLU A 59 -10.94 -10.28 -8.39
CA GLU A 59 -10.94 -11.37 -9.36
C GLU A 59 -9.55 -12.00 -9.52
N THR A 60 -8.51 -11.20 -9.54
CA THR A 60 -7.12 -11.67 -9.61
C THR A 60 -6.78 -12.54 -8.40
N VAL A 61 -7.14 -12.11 -7.20
CA VAL A 61 -6.95 -12.87 -5.96
C VAL A 61 -7.76 -14.18 -5.98
N LYS A 62 -9.03 -14.14 -6.38
CA LYS A 62 -9.88 -15.35 -6.47
C LYS A 62 -9.34 -16.37 -7.45
N LYS A 63 -8.76 -15.93 -8.55
CA LYS A 63 -8.13 -16.81 -9.56
C LYS A 63 -6.72 -17.28 -9.14
N GLN A 64 -6.22 -16.85 -7.99
CA GLN A 64 -4.86 -17.13 -7.53
C GLN A 64 -3.78 -16.65 -8.51
N PHE A 65 -4.08 -15.63 -9.29
CA PHE A 65 -3.12 -15.00 -10.19
C PHE A 65 -2.23 -14.02 -9.41
N PRO A 66 -0.98 -13.81 -9.85
CA PRO A 66 -0.09 -12.89 -9.16
C PRO A 66 -0.58 -11.44 -9.28
N LEU A 67 -0.64 -10.74 -8.16
CA LEU A 67 -0.73 -9.28 -8.12
C LEU A 67 0.66 -8.68 -8.23
N ASN A 68 0.73 -7.45 -8.76
CA ASN A 68 1.97 -6.68 -8.71
C ASN A 68 2.47 -6.55 -7.27
N VAL A 69 3.78 -6.58 -7.09
CA VAL A 69 4.42 -6.42 -5.78
C VAL A 69 4.02 -5.08 -5.15
N MET A 70 3.99 -5.06 -3.83
CA MET A 70 3.73 -3.88 -3.03
C MET A 70 5.02 -3.42 -2.35
N TYR A 71 5.07 -2.17 -1.95
CA TYR A 71 6.23 -1.57 -1.31
C TYR A 71 5.81 -0.92 0.00
N TRP A 72 6.39 -1.39 1.11
CA TRP A 72 6.16 -0.84 2.44
C TRP A 72 7.45 -0.27 3.01
N VAL A 73 7.34 0.84 3.68
CA VAL A 73 8.43 1.47 4.42
C VAL A 73 8.32 1.09 5.89
N LYS A 74 9.39 0.59 6.47
CA LYS A 74 9.49 0.34 7.90
C LYS A 74 9.95 1.60 8.62
N ASN A 75 9.20 2.00 9.65
CA ASN A 75 9.53 3.11 10.53
C ASN A 75 10.37 2.64 11.73
N ALA A 76 10.95 3.58 12.46
CA ALA A 76 11.80 3.29 13.62
C ALA A 76 11.03 2.68 14.81
N ASP A 77 9.72 2.89 14.88
CA ASP A 77 8.81 2.38 15.91
C ASP A 77 8.19 1.00 15.58
N ASP A 78 8.76 0.29 14.59
CA ASP A 78 8.25 -0.98 14.07
C ASP A 78 6.83 -0.90 13.45
N THR A 79 6.41 0.28 13.07
CA THR A 79 5.24 0.48 12.20
C THR A 79 5.66 0.51 10.72
N TYR A 80 4.66 0.44 9.84
CA TYR A 80 4.86 0.40 8.40
C TYR A 80 3.96 1.42 7.70
N GLU A 81 4.40 1.89 6.55
CA GLU A 81 3.60 2.73 5.66
C GLU A 81 3.59 2.11 4.26
N VAL A 82 2.43 2.10 3.61
CA VAL A 82 2.34 1.66 2.21
C VAL A 82 2.88 2.77 1.32
N LEU A 83 3.96 2.46 0.61
CA LEU A 83 4.55 3.36 -0.38
C LEU A 83 3.86 3.19 -1.73
N ASP A 84 3.66 1.93 -2.16
CA ASP A 84 2.89 1.56 -3.34
C ASP A 84 1.99 0.36 -3.04
N GLY A 85 0.80 0.35 -3.65
CA GLY A 85 -0.19 -0.69 -3.46
C GLY A 85 -1.33 -0.31 -2.50
N GLN A 86 -1.50 0.96 -2.16
CA GLN A 86 -2.58 1.44 -1.28
C GLN A 86 -3.95 0.99 -1.76
N GLN A 87 -4.30 1.27 -3.03
CA GLN A 87 -5.62 0.97 -3.57
C GLN A 87 -5.89 -0.53 -3.67
N ARG A 88 -4.89 -1.33 -4.01
CA ARG A 88 -4.98 -2.80 -4.00
C ARG A 88 -5.23 -3.32 -2.59
N THR A 89 -4.49 -2.82 -1.62
CA THR A 89 -4.64 -3.19 -0.21
C THR A 89 -6.02 -2.81 0.32
N ILE A 90 -6.48 -1.59 0.08
CA ILE A 90 -7.81 -1.12 0.47
C ILE A 90 -8.90 -1.99 -0.17
N SER A 91 -8.82 -2.22 -1.49
CA SER A 91 -9.80 -3.06 -2.20
C SER A 91 -9.93 -4.45 -1.59
N ILE A 92 -8.81 -5.08 -1.27
CA ILE A 92 -8.78 -6.42 -0.66
C ILE A 92 -9.40 -6.39 0.74
N CYS A 93 -8.98 -5.46 1.59
CA CYS A 93 -9.47 -5.34 2.95
C CYS A 93 -10.97 -4.98 3.00
N GLU A 94 -11.41 -4.07 2.14
CA GLU A 94 -12.84 -3.71 2.01
C GLU A 94 -13.70 -4.89 1.56
N TYR A 95 -13.21 -5.74 0.64
CA TYR A 95 -13.93 -6.94 0.25
C TYR A 95 -14.01 -7.94 1.41
N VAL A 96 -12.92 -8.20 2.10
CA VAL A 96 -12.87 -9.13 3.24
C VAL A 96 -13.75 -8.62 4.40
N SER A 97 -13.80 -7.31 4.63
CA SER A 97 -14.66 -6.69 5.64
C SER A 97 -16.15 -6.67 5.25
N GLY A 98 -16.47 -6.97 3.99
CA GLY A 98 -17.84 -7.00 3.49
C GLY A 98 -18.40 -5.64 3.07
N SER A 99 -17.56 -4.67 2.80
CA SER A 99 -17.97 -3.33 2.39
C SER A 99 -18.58 -3.28 0.99
N PHE A 100 -18.25 -4.23 0.13
CA PHE A 100 -18.83 -4.37 -1.21
C PHE A 100 -18.90 -5.82 -1.65
N SER A 101 -19.67 -6.07 -2.71
CA SER A 101 -19.81 -7.38 -3.35
C SER A 101 -19.13 -7.42 -4.72
N LEU A 102 -18.63 -8.58 -5.10
CA LEU A 102 -18.17 -8.88 -6.45
C LEU A 102 -19.19 -9.82 -7.11
N ASN A 103 -19.75 -9.43 -8.27
CA ASN A 103 -20.78 -10.22 -8.97
C ASN A 103 -21.95 -10.61 -8.04
N ALA A 104 -22.45 -9.66 -7.26
CA ALA A 104 -23.49 -9.84 -6.24
C ALA A 104 -23.13 -10.79 -5.09
N MET A 105 -21.87 -11.23 -4.96
CA MET A 105 -21.39 -12.08 -3.88
C MET A 105 -20.50 -11.28 -2.93
N TYR A 106 -20.94 -11.14 -1.68
CA TYR A 106 -20.11 -10.63 -0.59
C TYR A 106 -19.16 -11.72 -0.09
N PHE A 107 -18.04 -11.32 0.49
CA PHE A 107 -17.08 -12.27 1.06
C PHE A 107 -17.73 -13.29 2.02
N LYS A 108 -18.60 -12.83 2.90
CA LYS A 108 -19.34 -13.69 3.85
C LYS A 108 -20.26 -14.72 3.21
N ASN A 109 -20.64 -14.53 1.94
CA ASN A 109 -21.50 -15.45 1.20
C ASN A 109 -20.72 -16.50 0.41
N LEU A 110 -19.40 -16.40 0.37
CA LEU A 110 -18.52 -17.41 -0.20
C LEU A 110 -18.49 -18.65 0.70
N THR A 111 -18.17 -19.81 0.09
CA THR A 111 -17.89 -21.02 0.86
C THR A 111 -16.65 -20.86 1.74
N ASP A 112 -16.54 -21.64 2.81
CA ASP A 112 -15.36 -21.61 3.70
C ASP A 112 -14.06 -21.87 2.92
N VAL A 113 -14.10 -22.73 1.91
CA VAL A 113 -12.95 -23.01 1.05
C VAL A 113 -12.54 -21.77 0.26
N GLU A 114 -13.49 -21.06 -0.35
CA GLU A 114 -13.22 -19.84 -1.10
C GLU A 114 -12.74 -18.71 -0.19
N GLN A 115 -13.34 -18.56 1.00
CA GLN A 115 -12.89 -17.57 1.99
C GLN A 115 -11.44 -17.83 2.42
N ASN A 116 -11.11 -19.08 2.77
CA ASN A 116 -9.77 -19.46 3.17
C ASN A 116 -8.76 -19.28 2.04
N GLN A 117 -9.14 -19.57 0.80
CA GLN A 117 -8.30 -19.36 -0.37
C GLN A 117 -7.94 -17.89 -0.56
N ILE A 118 -8.88 -16.98 -0.32
CA ILE A 118 -8.63 -15.53 -0.34
C ILE A 118 -7.75 -15.12 0.86
N LEU A 119 -8.09 -15.57 2.08
CA LEU A 119 -7.37 -15.20 3.29
C LEU A 119 -5.92 -15.70 3.30
N ASP A 120 -5.67 -16.86 2.71
CA ASP A 120 -4.32 -17.45 2.61
C ASP A 120 -3.53 -16.94 1.40
N TYR A 121 -4.14 -16.16 0.51
CA TYR A 121 -3.44 -15.56 -0.62
C TYR A 121 -2.27 -14.70 -0.13
N LYS A 122 -1.10 -14.91 -0.73
CA LYS A 122 0.15 -14.27 -0.35
C LYS A 122 0.40 -13.03 -1.19
N LEU A 123 0.38 -11.88 -0.55
CA LEU A 123 0.83 -10.62 -1.13
C LEU A 123 2.35 -10.56 -1.08
N MET A 124 2.97 -10.21 -2.19
CA MET A 124 4.42 -10.01 -2.29
C MET A 124 4.74 -8.57 -1.93
N VAL A 125 5.48 -8.36 -0.85
CA VAL A 125 5.75 -7.04 -0.28
C VAL A 125 7.24 -6.83 -0.09
N TYR A 126 7.78 -5.78 -0.70
CA TYR A 126 9.12 -5.29 -0.38
C TYR A 126 9.07 -4.38 0.85
N PHE A 127 9.79 -4.79 1.89
CA PHE A 127 10.02 -3.99 3.08
C PHE A 127 11.28 -3.17 2.88
N CYS A 128 11.17 -1.85 3.04
CA CYS A 128 12.27 -0.91 2.89
C CYS A 128 12.59 -0.26 4.24
N GLU A 129 13.82 -0.43 4.72
CA GLU A 129 14.32 0.18 5.93
C GLU A 129 15.60 0.98 5.62
N GLY A 130 15.60 2.25 5.93
CA GLY A 130 16.71 3.16 5.66
C GLY A 130 16.42 4.56 6.16
N ASN A 131 17.33 5.50 5.90
CA ASN A 131 17.09 6.91 6.17
C ASN A 131 16.14 7.51 5.11
N ASP A 132 15.58 8.67 5.40
CA ASP A 132 14.57 9.31 4.55
C ASP A 132 15.09 9.64 3.14
N LYS A 133 16.37 9.99 3.01
CA LYS A 133 16.99 10.26 1.71
C LYS A 133 17.08 8.99 0.86
N GLU A 134 17.52 7.88 1.46
CA GLU A 134 17.65 6.59 0.77
C GLU A 134 16.28 6.06 0.32
N LYS A 135 15.25 6.18 1.18
CA LYS A 135 13.87 5.83 0.86
C LYS A 135 13.35 6.64 -0.31
N LEU A 136 13.61 7.94 -0.31
CA LEU A 136 13.21 8.85 -1.38
C LEU A 136 13.91 8.53 -2.71
N ASP A 137 15.21 8.30 -2.69
CA ASP A 137 15.99 7.97 -3.88
C ASP A 137 15.56 6.62 -4.46
N TRP A 138 15.29 5.63 -3.60
CA TRP A 138 14.76 4.35 -4.02
C TRP A 138 13.36 4.46 -4.63
N PHE A 139 12.49 5.25 -4.02
CA PHE A 139 11.15 5.50 -4.52
C PHE A 139 11.16 6.13 -5.92
N LYS A 140 12.03 7.12 -6.15
CA LYS A 140 12.22 7.70 -7.49
C LYS A 140 12.66 6.65 -8.51
N THR A 141 13.57 5.78 -8.11
CA THR A 141 14.10 4.71 -8.98
C THR A 141 13.02 3.72 -9.39
N ILE A 142 12.16 3.31 -8.46
CA ILE A 142 11.01 2.43 -8.74
C ILE A 142 10.05 3.09 -9.74
N ASN A 143 9.75 4.38 -9.55
CA ASN A 143 8.89 5.14 -10.45
C ASN A 143 9.43 5.27 -11.87
N ILE A 144 10.75 5.34 -12.03
CA ILE A 144 11.40 5.41 -13.35
C ILE A 144 11.38 4.05 -14.04
N ALA A 145 11.55 2.96 -13.28
CA ALA A 145 11.66 1.60 -13.81
C ALA A 145 10.30 0.90 -14.00
N GLY A 146 9.24 1.36 -13.33
CA GLY A 146 7.90 0.78 -13.35
C GLY A 146 6.87 1.62 -14.07
N GLU A 147 5.61 1.21 -14.00
CA GLU A 147 4.49 2.04 -14.44
C GLU A 147 4.54 3.40 -13.74
N LYS A 148 4.41 4.45 -14.53
CA LYS A 148 4.37 5.83 -14.01
C LYS A 148 3.33 5.90 -12.90
N LEU A 149 3.77 6.04 -11.67
CA LEU A 149 2.89 6.56 -10.63
C LEU A 149 2.30 7.85 -11.17
N THR A 150 1.00 7.96 -11.13
CA THR A 150 0.34 9.20 -11.49
C THR A 150 0.89 10.31 -10.58
N ALA A 151 0.87 11.54 -11.05
CA ALA A 151 1.28 12.70 -10.23
C ALA A 151 0.54 12.73 -8.87
N GLN A 152 -0.61 12.08 -8.79
CA GLN A 152 -1.41 11.95 -7.57
C GLN A 152 -0.85 10.88 -6.61
N GLU A 153 -0.45 9.72 -7.13
CA GLU A 153 0.20 8.67 -6.31
C GLU A 153 1.57 9.13 -5.81
N LEU A 154 2.29 9.89 -6.63
CA LEU A 154 3.53 10.54 -6.23
C LEU A 154 3.27 11.59 -5.11
N ARG A 155 2.23 12.40 -5.23
CA ARG A 155 1.81 13.31 -4.17
C ARG A 155 1.40 12.55 -2.93
N ASN A 156 0.70 11.44 -3.10
CA ASN A 156 0.22 10.59 -2.03
C ASN A 156 1.38 9.95 -1.25
N ALA A 157 2.37 9.40 -1.92
CA ALA A 157 3.59 8.91 -1.29
C ALA A 157 4.39 10.03 -0.58
N ILE A 158 4.24 11.26 -1.06
CA ILE A 158 4.86 12.45 -0.49
C ILE A 158 4.12 12.95 0.78
N TYR A 159 2.86 12.58 1.06
CA TYR A 159 2.06 13.16 2.15
C TYR A 159 2.04 12.33 3.46
N THR A 160 2.84 11.27 3.59
CA THR A 160 2.80 10.34 4.72
C THR A 160 4.07 10.35 5.57
N GLY A 161 4.07 11.00 6.69
CA GLY A 161 5.09 10.85 7.73
C GLY A 161 6.15 11.95 7.85
N THR A 162 7.08 11.76 8.76
CA THR A 162 8.16 12.74 9.07
C THR A 162 9.15 12.94 7.93
N TRP A 163 9.36 11.95 7.05
CA TRP A 163 10.17 12.13 5.86
C TRP A 163 9.51 13.02 4.79
N LEU A 164 8.25 13.32 4.99
CA LEU A 164 7.47 14.20 4.17
C LEU A 164 7.89 15.66 4.22
N SER A 165 8.21 16.16 5.40
CA SER A 165 8.68 17.54 5.55
C SER A 165 9.95 17.75 4.74
N ASP A 166 10.82 16.75 4.67
CA ASP A 166 12.06 16.79 3.90
C ASP A 166 11.81 16.57 2.39
N ALA A 167 10.88 15.71 2.01
CA ALA A 167 10.47 15.53 0.62
C ALA A 167 9.79 16.81 0.08
N LYS A 168 8.88 17.44 0.82
CA LYS A 168 8.31 18.74 0.47
C LYS A 168 9.39 19.79 0.25
N ARG A 169 10.38 19.85 1.14
CA ARG A 169 11.49 20.79 1.07
C ARG A 169 12.39 20.54 -0.15
N TYR A 170 12.50 19.30 -0.61
CA TYR A 170 13.30 18.89 -1.76
C TYR A 170 12.59 19.19 -3.09
N PHE A 171 11.28 18.93 -3.17
CA PHE A 171 10.49 19.14 -4.39
C PHE A 171 9.97 20.57 -4.58
N SER A 172 9.95 21.38 -3.54
CA SER A 172 9.58 22.80 -3.63
C SER A 172 10.71 23.72 -4.12
N LYS A 173 11.88 23.15 -4.44
CA LYS A 173 12.97 23.92 -5.05
C LYS A 173 12.75 23.99 -6.57
N ASN A 174 12.80 25.22 -7.12
CA ASN A 174 12.57 25.58 -8.53
C ASN A 174 13.49 24.91 -9.59
N SER A 175 14.25 23.90 -9.22
CA SER A 175 15.12 23.15 -10.14
C SER A 175 14.81 21.65 -10.19
N CYS A 176 13.69 21.23 -9.62
CA CYS A 176 13.28 19.84 -9.67
C CYS A 176 12.43 19.58 -10.91
N ALA A 177 12.78 18.56 -11.71
CA ALA A 177 12.10 18.18 -12.95
C ALA A 177 10.63 17.73 -12.80
N ALA A 178 10.00 18.04 -11.68
CA ALA A 178 8.60 17.78 -11.36
C ALA A 178 7.75 19.08 -11.34
N TYR A 179 8.26 20.17 -11.95
CA TYR A 179 7.50 21.38 -12.22
C TYR A 179 7.05 21.38 -13.67
#